data_464fa6dd607b6df4c0fbd13907bca776
#
_entry.id   464fa6dd607b6df4c0fbd13907bca776
#
_cell.length_a   1.000
_cell.length_b   1.000
_cell.length_c   1.000
_cell.angle_alpha   90.00
_cell.angle_beta   90.00
_cell.angle_gamma   90.00
#
_symmetry.space_group_name_H-M   'P 1'
#
loop_
_entity.id
_entity.type
_entity.pdbx_description
1 polymer ?
#
loop_
_entity_poly.entity_id
_entity_poly.type
_entity_poly.pdbx_seq_one_letter_code
_entity_poly.pdbx_strand_id
1 'polypeptide(L)'
;MKKHLLILAAAAAAITMTPAFCVAQHMHGSGGSSMKMDTREVLVEGVKVTFQIMENAEHRKMLKDMKMKDDVEAGTTHNVTVVLTDQATQKGITDAAVSMKVVDPKGKDQIKSLKYEDSMKNYDAYFNMPEKGKYELLVLIKTGDQKKTAGTYYDLK
;
A
#
# COMPACT_ATOMS: atom_id res chain seq x y z
N MET A 1 75.64 18.07 11.83
CA MET A 1 74.64 17.47 10.98
C MET A 1 73.84 16.50 11.84
N LYS A 2 72.69 16.92 12.35
CA LYS A 2 71.78 16.05 13.15
C LYS A 2 70.47 15.86 12.37
N LYS A 3 70.22 14.64 11.94
CA LYS A 3 69.00 14.24 11.23
C LYS A 3 67.93 13.94 12.27
N HIS A 4 66.85 14.73 12.31
CA HIS A 4 65.66 14.43 13.09
C HIS A 4 64.73 13.53 12.29
N LEU A 5 64.53 12.35 12.80
CA LEU A 5 63.57 11.35 12.27
C LEU A 5 62.19 11.64 12.88
N LEU A 6 61.25 12.10 12.05
CA LEU A 6 59.83 12.27 12.43
C LEU A 6 59.09 10.94 12.24
N ILE A 7 58.63 10.37 13.32
CA ILE A 7 57.77 9.20 13.34
C ILE A 7 56.33 9.68 13.20
N LEU A 8 55.68 9.39 12.07
CA LEU A 8 54.27 9.67 11.83
C LEU A 8 53.45 8.48 12.35
N ALA A 9 52.71 8.67 13.44
CA ALA A 9 51.79 7.68 13.95
C ALA A 9 50.48 7.79 13.18
N ALA A 10 50.16 6.78 12.36
CA ALA A 10 48.88 6.66 11.70
C ALA A 10 47.85 6.05 12.65
N ALA A 11 46.89 6.83 13.10
CA ALA A 11 45.74 6.33 13.84
C ALA A 11 44.69 5.78 12.84
N ALA A 12 44.53 4.47 12.78
CA ALA A 12 43.47 3.83 12.04
C ALA A 12 42.17 3.90 12.84
N ALA A 13 41.23 4.76 12.42
CA ALA A 13 39.88 4.78 12.94
C ALA A 13 39.07 3.66 12.28
N ALA A 14 38.76 2.61 13.00
CA ALA A 14 37.87 1.56 12.58
C ALA A 14 36.41 2.07 12.70
N ILE A 15 35.78 2.36 11.56
CA ILE A 15 34.35 2.67 11.48
C ILE A 15 33.61 1.35 11.51
N THR A 16 33.02 1.01 12.65
CA THR A 16 32.09 -0.12 12.78
C THR A 16 30.73 0.32 12.23
N MET A 17 30.40 -0.09 11.00
CA MET A 17 29.04 0.00 10.47
C MET A 17 28.18 -1.05 11.17
N THR A 18 27.34 -0.61 12.10
CA THR A 18 26.23 -1.42 12.59
C THR A 18 25.09 -1.39 11.57
N PRO A 19 24.59 -2.53 11.07
CA PRO A 19 23.39 -2.52 10.24
C PRO A 19 22.18 -2.16 11.13
N ALA A 20 21.56 -1.02 10.83
CA ALA A 20 20.30 -0.66 11.43
C ALA A 20 19.22 -1.63 10.88
N PHE A 21 18.85 -2.61 11.68
CA PHE A 21 17.62 -3.37 11.45
C PHE A 21 16.45 -2.41 11.65
N CYS A 22 15.80 -2.00 10.56
CA CYS A 22 14.49 -1.38 10.62
C CYS A 22 13.49 -2.43 11.11
N VAL A 23 13.27 -2.45 12.42
CA VAL A 23 12.12 -3.14 13.01
C VAL A 23 10.89 -2.33 12.61
N ALA A 24 10.05 -2.91 11.75
CA ALA A 24 8.73 -2.36 11.48
C ALA A 24 7.93 -2.36 12.79
N GLN A 25 7.83 -1.21 13.43
CA GLN A 25 6.96 -1.03 14.58
C GLN A 25 5.51 -1.06 14.09
N HIS A 26 4.81 -2.14 14.43
CA HIS A 26 3.36 -2.17 14.40
C HIS A 26 2.84 -1.15 15.42
N MET A 27 2.43 0.01 14.95
CA MET A 27 1.73 0.97 15.79
C MET A 27 0.32 0.43 16.07
N HIS A 28 0.14 -0.18 17.24
CA HIS A 28 -1.18 -0.37 17.83
C HIS A 28 -1.67 0.99 18.33
N GLY A 29 -2.46 1.68 17.50
CA GLY A 29 -3.24 2.83 17.92
C GLY A 29 -4.37 2.36 18.86
N SER A 30 -4.37 2.82 20.10
CA SER A 30 -5.39 2.50 21.08
C SER A 30 -6.68 3.30 20.83
N GLY A 31 -7.83 2.62 20.95
CA GLY A 31 -9.11 3.26 21.30
C GLY A 31 -9.99 3.69 20.15
N GLY A 32 -10.50 2.77 19.38
CA GLY A 32 -11.64 2.87 18.49
C GLY A 32 -11.95 1.46 18.03
N SER A 33 -13.21 1.12 17.80
CA SER A 33 -13.61 -0.15 17.22
C SER A 33 -12.62 -0.50 16.08
N SER A 34 -11.71 -1.46 16.31
CA SER A 34 -10.65 -1.77 15.34
C SER A 34 -11.30 -2.29 14.07
N MET A 35 -11.40 -1.44 13.06
CA MET A 35 -11.84 -1.84 11.72
C MET A 35 -10.90 -2.90 11.18
N LYS A 36 -11.45 -4.02 10.76
CA LYS A 36 -10.68 -5.15 10.25
C LYS A 36 -10.32 -4.87 8.80
N MET A 37 -9.17 -4.23 8.61
CA MET A 37 -8.63 -3.84 7.31
C MET A 37 -7.23 -4.41 7.14
N ASP A 38 -7.01 -5.08 6.04
CA ASP A 38 -5.68 -5.59 5.66
C ASP A 38 -4.96 -4.56 4.81
N THR A 39 -3.73 -4.23 5.13
CA THR A 39 -2.94 -3.21 4.43
C THR A 39 -1.64 -3.79 3.90
N ARG A 40 -1.32 -3.48 2.63
CA ARG A 40 -0.08 -3.86 1.94
C ARG A 40 0.52 -2.66 1.24
N GLU A 41 1.84 -2.51 1.30
CA GLU A 41 2.54 -1.42 0.61
C GLU A 41 3.52 -1.98 -0.41
N VAL A 42 3.55 -1.38 -1.58
CA VAL A 42 4.48 -1.69 -2.67
C VAL A 42 5.06 -0.39 -3.22
N LEU A 43 6.37 -0.34 -3.40
CA LEU A 43 7.04 0.78 -4.05
C LEU A 43 7.34 0.42 -5.50
N VAL A 44 6.86 1.24 -6.44
CA VAL A 44 7.12 1.07 -7.88
C VAL A 44 7.48 2.40 -8.51
N GLU A 45 8.68 2.49 -9.08
CA GLU A 45 9.16 3.67 -9.83
C GLU A 45 8.84 5.01 -9.16
N GLY A 46 9.16 5.13 -7.86
CA GLY A 46 8.95 6.34 -7.06
C GLY A 46 7.50 6.60 -6.62
N VAL A 47 6.59 5.66 -6.86
CA VAL A 47 5.21 5.71 -6.33
C VAL A 47 5.05 4.64 -5.25
N LYS A 48 4.67 5.06 -4.05
CA LYS A 48 4.21 4.17 -3.00
C LYS A 48 2.73 3.86 -3.23
N VAL A 49 2.43 2.60 -3.41
CA VAL A 49 1.09 2.06 -3.61
C VAL A 49 0.67 1.34 -2.35
N THR A 50 -0.33 1.86 -1.65
CA THR A 50 -0.89 1.23 -0.45
C THR A 50 -2.23 0.59 -0.81
N PHE A 51 -2.29 -0.74 -0.77
CA PHE A 51 -3.52 -1.51 -0.92
C PHE A 51 -4.18 -1.67 0.44
N GLN A 52 -5.47 -1.43 0.50
CA GLN A 52 -6.29 -1.66 1.68
C GLN A 52 -7.46 -2.55 1.28
N ILE A 53 -7.63 -3.67 1.98
CA ILE A 53 -8.66 -4.66 1.69
C ILE A 53 -9.56 -4.79 2.91
N MET A 54 -10.86 -4.65 2.72
CA MET A 54 -11.86 -4.68 3.78
C MET A 54 -13.08 -5.46 3.33
N GLU A 55 -13.66 -6.28 4.22
CA GLU A 55 -14.96 -6.89 3.96
C GLU A 55 -16.06 -5.83 3.86
N ASN A 56 -17.02 -6.02 2.97
CA ASN A 56 -18.12 -5.06 2.76
C ASN A 56 -18.93 -4.79 4.02
N ALA A 57 -19.00 -5.74 4.95
CA ALA A 57 -19.67 -5.54 6.24
C ALA A 57 -18.97 -4.49 7.09
N GLU A 58 -17.63 -4.54 7.17
CA GLU A 58 -16.82 -3.56 7.87
C GLU A 58 -16.84 -2.20 7.15
N HIS A 59 -16.80 -2.22 5.82
CA HIS A 59 -16.88 -1.00 5.00
C HIS A 59 -18.20 -0.25 5.22
N ARG A 60 -19.33 -0.94 5.21
CA ARG A 60 -20.65 -0.34 5.54
C ARG A 60 -20.68 0.28 6.92
N LYS A 61 -20.08 -0.39 7.91
CA LYS A 61 -19.96 0.16 9.26
C LYS A 61 -19.16 1.45 9.25
N MET A 62 -18.02 1.49 8.55
CA MET A 62 -17.20 2.68 8.40
C MET A 62 -17.97 3.83 7.74
N LEU A 63 -18.66 3.57 6.61
CA LEU A 63 -19.48 4.57 5.93
C LEU A 63 -20.55 5.16 6.85
N LYS A 64 -21.24 4.30 7.62
CA LYS A 64 -22.24 4.72 8.60
C LYS A 64 -21.64 5.61 9.70
N ASP A 65 -20.49 5.22 10.26
CA ASP A 65 -19.82 5.97 11.31
C ASP A 65 -19.35 7.35 10.81
N MET A 66 -18.94 7.43 9.53
CA MET A 66 -18.57 8.67 8.84
C MET A 66 -19.78 9.45 8.31
N LYS A 67 -21.01 8.96 8.49
CA LYS A 67 -22.27 9.55 7.95
C LYS A 67 -22.24 9.69 6.43
N MET A 68 -21.56 8.77 5.75
CA MET A 68 -21.51 8.67 4.31
C MET A 68 -22.63 7.77 3.78
N LYS A 69 -22.95 7.92 2.49
CA LYS A 69 -23.93 7.07 1.82
C LYS A 69 -23.38 5.65 1.67
N ASP A 70 -24.22 4.65 1.91
CA ASP A 70 -23.93 3.26 1.56
C ASP A 70 -24.04 3.10 0.03
N ASP A 71 -22.90 2.97 -0.62
CA ASP A 71 -22.75 2.76 -2.06
C ASP A 71 -22.14 1.39 -2.41
N VAL A 72 -22.14 0.47 -1.45
CA VAL A 72 -21.59 -0.88 -1.62
C VAL A 72 -22.26 -1.60 -2.77
N GLU A 73 -21.48 -1.98 -3.78
CA GLU A 73 -21.94 -2.65 -4.99
C GLU A 73 -22.52 -4.03 -4.68
N ALA A 74 -23.75 -4.28 -5.15
CA ALA A 74 -24.41 -5.58 -4.97
C ALA A 74 -23.63 -6.71 -5.64
N GLY A 75 -23.65 -7.90 -5.02
CA GLY A 75 -22.93 -9.08 -5.54
C GLY A 75 -21.42 -9.07 -5.29
N THR A 76 -20.90 -8.10 -4.52
CA THR A 76 -19.50 -8.05 -4.09
C THR A 76 -19.36 -8.41 -2.61
N THR A 77 -18.14 -8.73 -2.19
CA THR A 77 -17.84 -9.14 -0.81
C THR A 77 -16.81 -8.24 -0.13
N HIS A 78 -15.96 -7.59 -0.90
CA HIS A 78 -14.86 -6.76 -0.40
C HIS A 78 -14.80 -5.41 -1.12
N ASN A 79 -14.44 -4.37 -0.36
CA ASN A 79 -13.94 -3.12 -0.88
C ASN A 79 -12.41 -3.21 -0.96
N VAL A 80 -11.84 -2.84 -2.10
CA VAL A 80 -10.39 -2.73 -2.28
C VAL A 80 -10.04 -1.31 -2.64
N THR A 81 -9.22 -0.71 -1.81
CA THR A 81 -8.80 0.68 -1.91
C THR A 81 -7.33 0.76 -2.25
N VAL A 82 -6.95 1.74 -3.05
CA VAL A 82 -5.56 2.06 -3.40
C VAL A 82 -5.29 3.52 -3.07
N VAL A 83 -4.29 3.76 -2.22
CA VAL A 83 -3.72 5.08 -1.98
C VAL A 83 -2.42 5.19 -2.75
N LEU A 84 -2.27 6.24 -3.55
CA LEU A 84 -1.07 6.53 -4.33
C LEU A 84 -0.35 7.73 -3.72
N THR A 85 0.93 7.55 -3.40
CA THR A 85 1.76 8.62 -2.84
C THR A 85 3.07 8.73 -3.63
N ASP A 86 3.39 9.92 -4.09
CA ASP A 86 4.71 10.21 -4.66
C ASP A 86 5.77 10.14 -3.56
N GLN A 87 6.77 9.27 -3.74
CA GLN A 87 7.77 8.99 -2.70
C GLN A 87 8.66 10.18 -2.41
N ALA A 88 8.99 10.98 -3.41
CA ALA A 88 9.90 12.11 -3.24
C ALA A 88 9.24 13.29 -2.53
N THR A 89 8.00 13.59 -2.90
CA THR A 89 7.25 14.74 -2.38
C THR A 89 6.33 14.41 -1.21
N GLN A 90 6.07 13.13 -0.97
CA GLN A 90 5.09 12.62 0.01
C GLN A 90 3.65 13.12 -0.22
N LYS A 91 3.36 13.58 -1.44
CA LYS A 91 2.01 14.04 -1.83
C LYS A 91 1.20 12.91 -2.43
N GLY A 92 -0.10 12.92 -2.17
CA GLY A 92 -1.06 12.01 -2.81
C GLY A 92 -1.15 12.29 -4.32
N ILE A 93 -1.22 11.22 -5.12
CA ILE A 93 -1.50 11.29 -6.56
C ILE A 93 -3.00 11.07 -6.73
N THR A 94 -3.72 12.11 -7.15
CA THR A 94 -5.19 12.16 -7.15
C THR A 94 -5.80 12.23 -8.55
N ASP A 95 -4.96 12.37 -9.59
CA ASP A 95 -5.33 12.58 -10.98
C ASP A 95 -4.96 11.40 -11.89
N ALA A 96 -4.66 10.24 -11.31
CA ALA A 96 -4.33 9.04 -12.07
C ALA A 96 -5.59 8.31 -12.57
N ALA A 97 -5.50 7.68 -13.74
CA ALA A 97 -6.45 6.65 -14.13
C ALA A 97 -5.96 5.30 -13.57
N VAL A 98 -6.74 4.74 -12.66
CA VAL A 98 -6.38 3.52 -11.93
C VAL A 98 -7.32 2.40 -12.31
N SER A 99 -6.77 1.23 -12.66
CA SER A 99 -7.54 0.01 -12.85
C SER A 99 -6.88 -1.15 -12.11
N MET A 100 -7.69 -2.06 -11.61
CA MET A 100 -7.23 -3.21 -10.84
C MET A 100 -7.75 -4.50 -11.43
N LYS A 101 -6.88 -5.50 -11.45
CA LYS A 101 -7.19 -6.90 -11.71
C LYS A 101 -7.03 -7.66 -10.40
N VAL A 102 -8.09 -8.38 -10.02
CA VAL A 102 -8.07 -9.31 -8.89
C VAL A 102 -8.21 -10.72 -9.45
N VAL A 103 -7.25 -11.60 -9.15
CA VAL A 103 -7.25 -13.00 -9.56
C VAL A 103 -7.54 -13.86 -8.33
N ASP A 104 -8.56 -14.71 -8.41
CA ASP A 104 -8.96 -15.60 -7.34
C ASP A 104 -8.04 -16.84 -7.23
N PRO A 105 -8.15 -17.65 -6.17
CA PRO A 105 -7.34 -18.86 -5.99
C PRO A 105 -7.51 -19.93 -7.10
N LYS A 106 -8.56 -19.82 -7.91
CA LYS A 106 -8.84 -20.72 -9.05
C LYS A 106 -8.35 -20.16 -10.39
N GLY A 107 -7.72 -18.96 -10.36
CA GLY A 107 -7.21 -18.29 -11.55
C GLY A 107 -8.24 -17.48 -12.34
N LYS A 108 -9.46 -17.32 -11.82
CA LYS A 108 -10.46 -16.45 -12.42
C LYS A 108 -10.18 -15.00 -12.04
N ASP A 109 -10.28 -14.10 -13.00
CA ASP A 109 -10.01 -12.69 -12.79
C ASP A 109 -11.27 -11.80 -12.85
N GLN A 110 -11.17 -10.64 -12.21
CA GLN A 110 -12.08 -9.53 -12.29
C GLN A 110 -11.24 -8.28 -12.55
N ILE A 111 -11.63 -7.46 -13.54
CA ILE A 111 -10.94 -6.21 -13.85
C ILE A 111 -11.93 -5.07 -13.69
N LYS A 112 -11.56 -4.06 -12.90
CA LYS A 112 -12.37 -2.85 -12.67
C LYS A 112 -11.51 -1.60 -12.72
N SER A 113 -12.10 -0.49 -13.18
CA SER A 113 -11.56 0.84 -12.96
C SER A 113 -11.90 1.29 -11.54
N LEU A 114 -10.92 1.82 -10.83
CA LEU A 114 -11.12 2.39 -9.51
C LEU A 114 -11.51 3.86 -9.65
N LYS A 115 -12.47 4.29 -8.85
CA LYS A 115 -12.89 5.69 -8.79
C LYS A 115 -12.10 6.41 -7.68
N TYR A 116 -11.69 7.63 -7.95
CA TYR A 116 -11.11 8.48 -6.92
C TYR A 116 -12.21 9.03 -6.01
N GLU A 117 -12.06 8.80 -4.71
CA GLU A 117 -12.95 9.33 -3.68
C GLU A 117 -12.22 10.44 -2.90
N ASP A 118 -12.63 11.68 -3.15
CA ASP A 118 -11.96 12.87 -2.60
C ASP A 118 -12.06 12.96 -1.07
N SER A 119 -13.16 12.50 -0.49
CA SER A 119 -13.37 12.50 0.95
C SER A 119 -12.42 11.57 1.69
N MET A 120 -12.03 10.46 1.08
CA MET A 120 -11.11 9.46 1.63
C MET A 120 -9.70 9.52 1.02
N LYS A 121 -9.48 10.38 0.00
CA LYS A 121 -8.19 10.56 -0.70
C LYS A 121 -7.61 9.26 -1.25
N ASN A 122 -8.46 8.41 -1.79
CA ASN A 122 -8.09 7.10 -2.31
C ASN A 122 -8.83 6.75 -3.61
N TYR A 123 -8.40 5.67 -4.25
CA TYR A 123 -9.09 5.04 -5.39
C TYR A 123 -9.70 3.74 -4.89
N ASP A 124 -10.98 3.49 -5.16
CA ASP A 124 -11.64 2.29 -4.69
C ASP A 124 -12.52 1.60 -5.72
N ALA A 125 -12.77 0.34 -5.49
CA ALA A 125 -13.79 -0.47 -6.16
C ALA A 125 -14.16 -1.68 -5.30
N TYR A 126 -15.30 -2.28 -5.61
CA TYR A 126 -15.80 -3.47 -4.93
C TYR A 126 -15.56 -4.72 -5.78
N PHE A 127 -15.10 -5.80 -5.14
CA PHE A 127 -14.81 -7.08 -5.79
C PHE A 127 -15.56 -8.23 -5.12
N ASN A 128 -15.90 -9.25 -5.91
CA ASN A 128 -16.43 -10.49 -5.37
C ASN A 128 -15.27 -11.45 -5.08
N MET A 129 -14.96 -11.67 -3.80
CA MET A 129 -13.88 -12.53 -3.33
C MET A 129 -14.44 -13.57 -2.34
N PRO A 130 -15.25 -14.55 -2.80
CA PRO A 130 -15.95 -15.48 -1.92
C PRO A 130 -15.11 -16.67 -1.48
N GLU A 131 -14.06 -16.99 -2.25
CA GLU A 131 -13.24 -18.20 -2.05
C GLU A 131 -12.14 -17.97 -1.04
N LYS A 132 -11.95 -18.90 -0.11
CA LYS A 132 -10.76 -18.92 0.76
C LYS A 132 -9.52 -19.22 -0.05
N GLY A 133 -8.42 -18.59 0.31
CA GLY A 133 -7.14 -18.80 -0.34
C GLY A 133 -6.46 -17.51 -0.77
N LYS A 134 -5.44 -17.66 -1.61
CA LYS A 134 -4.55 -16.58 -2.03
C LYS A 134 -5.08 -15.86 -3.27
N TYR A 135 -5.40 -14.61 -3.12
CA TYR A 135 -5.74 -13.69 -4.21
C TYR A 135 -4.51 -12.93 -4.68
N GLU A 136 -4.40 -12.66 -5.97
CA GLU A 136 -3.43 -11.74 -6.54
C GLU A 136 -4.13 -10.43 -6.93
N LEU A 137 -3.61 -9.30 -6.47
CA LEU A 137 -4.10 -7.97 -6.77
C LEU A 137 -3.06 -7.25 -7.59
N LEU A 138 -3.41 -6.85 -8.81
CA LEU A 138 -2.56 -6.12 -9.74
C LEU A 138 -3.21 -4.78 -10.08
N VAL A 139 -2.50 -3.68 -9.85
CA VAL A 139 -2.98 -2.33 -10.18
C VAL A 139 -2.18 -1.75 -11.33
N LEU A 140 -2.88 -1.21 -12.32
CA LEU A 140 -2.32 -0.38 -13.38
C LEU A 140 -2.64 1.08 -13.10
N ILE A 141 -1.61 1.90 -13.01
CA ILE A 141 -1.67 3.33 -12.72
C ILE A 141 -1.22 4.08 -13.99
N LYS A 142 -2.05 4.98 -14.50
CA LYS A 142 -1.72 5.83 -15.64
C LYS A 142 -1.77 7.29 -15.21
N THR A 143 -0.64 7.99 -15.39
CA THR A 143 -0.52 9.42 -15.09
C THR A 143 0.09 10.09 -16.30
N GLY A 144 -0.70 10.84 -17.07
CA GLY A 144 -0.29 11.31 -18.38
C GLY A 144 0.10 10.16 -19.30
N ASP A 145 1.31 10.20 -19.87
CA ASP A 145 1.83 9.15 -20.75
C ASP A 145 2.52 8.00 -20.00
N GLN A 146 2.69 8.12 -18.68
CA GLN A 146 3.35 7.11 -17.87
C GLN A 146 2.37 6.02 -17.44
N LYS A 147 2.86 4.77 -17.44
CA LYS A 147 2.14 3.59 -16.95
C LYS A 147 3.02 2.85 -15.97
N LYS A 148 2.48 2.58 -14.78
CA LYS A 148 3.16 1.80 -13.74
C LYS A 148 2.24 0.68 -13.30
N THR A 149 2.83 -0.47 -12.97
CA THR A 149 2.08 -1.63 -12.46
C THR A 149 2.67 -2.06 -11.14
N ALA A 150 1.82 -2.23 -10.14
CA ALA A 150 2.18 -2.81 -8.85
C ALA A 150 1.28 -3.99 -8.54
N GLY A 151 1.79 -4.95 -7.77
CA GLY A 151 1.02 -6.12 -7.38
C GLY A 151 1.31 -6.55 -5.95
N THR A 152 0.32 -7.19 -5.33
CA THR A 152 0.43 -7.79 -4.01
C THR A 152 -0.45 -9.03 -3.91
N TYR A 153 -0.31 -9.76 -2.80
CA TYR A 153 -1.15 -10.90 -2.50
C TYR A 153 -1.97 -10.65 -1.24
N TYR A 154 -3.16 -11.24 -1.23
CA TYR A 154 -4.07 -11.24 -0.08
C TYR A 154 -4.55 -12.64 0.21
N ASP A 155 -4.38 -13.11 1.45
CA ASP A 155 -4.81 -14.45 1.88
C ASP A 155 -6.14 -14.34 2.65
N LEU A 156 -7.23 -14.75 2.02
CA LEU A 156 -8.55 -14.84 2.64
C LEU A 156 -8.65 -16.17 3.41
N LYS A 157 -8.79 -16.07 4.74
CA LYS A 157 -8.79 -17.21 5.70
C LYS A 157 -10.18 -17.78 5.96
#